data_55c3f84cbb6453feaaf5afcb9d88e5b3
#
_entry.id   55c3f84cbb6453feaaf5afcb9d88e5b3
#
_cell.length_a   1.000
_cell.length_b   1.000
_cell.length_c   1.000
_cell.angle_alpha   90.00
_cell.angle_beta   90.00
_cell.angle_gamma   90.00
#
_symmetry.space_group_name_H-M   'P 1'
#
loop_
_entity.id
_entity.type
_entity.pdbx_description
1 polymer ?
#
loop_
_entity_poly.entity_id
_entity_poly.type
_entity_poly.pdbx_seq_one_letter_code
_entity_poly.pdbx_strand_id
1 'polypeptide(L)'
;SEMCIRDRYSTMDWTPVCYFYHGFSFEELVAMYYIADVALVTPLRDGMNLVAKEYVASKNNNPGVLILSEMAGAAIEMTDALLINPNDTEEIKQAICRALEMPEQEQLKRLQHMQKIISVQTVNKWAADFVSEWSDTCRKNEQLRKKRISAGIIGAIKMKYNQAKQRLILLDYDGTLASLKTRPE
;
A
#
# COMPACT_ATOMS: atom_id res chain seq x y z
N SER A 1 26.87 11.18 -2.07
CA SER A 1 26.83 11.16 -0.62
C SER A 1 26.35 12.51 -0.09
N GLU A 2 25.71 12.56 1.05
CA GLU A 2 25.15 13.78 1.67
C GLU A 2 26.20 14.86 1.91
N MET A 3 27.43 14.48 2.25
CA MET A 3 28.56 15.41 2.40
C MET A 3 28.84 16.19 1.11
N CYS A 4 28.81 15.55 -0.04
CA CYS A 4 29.10 16.23 -1.33
C CYS A 4 28.01 17.23 -1.70
N ILE A 5 26.75 16.96 -1.38
CA ILE A 5 25.62 17.87 -1.63
C ILE A 5 25.72 19.06 -0.68
N ARG A 6 25.95 18.83 0.61
CA ARG A 6 26.17 19.88 1.60
C ARG A 6 27.30 20.80 1.23
N ASP A 7 28.47 20.25 0.94
CA ASP A 7 29.67 21.05 0.60
C ASP A 7 29.50 21.84 -0.69
N ARG A 8 28.71 21.34 -1.66
CA ARG A 8 28.51 21.99 -2.96
C ARG A 8 27.49 23.12 -2.93
N TYR A 9 26.45 23.01 -2.10
CA TYR A 9 25.30 23.92 -2.12
C TYR A 9 25.08 24.68 -0.82
N SER A 10 25.87 24.43 0.23
CA SER A 10 25.80 25.20 1.49
C SER A 10 26.41 26.60 1.32
N THR A 11 25.84 27.54 2.07
CA THR A 11 26.42 28.85 2.35
C THR A 11 26.77 28.94 3.84
N MET A 12 27.35 30.06 4.29
CA MET A 12 27.68 30.26 5.71
C MET A 12 26.45 30.16 6.63
N ASP A 13 25.28 30.59 6.14
CA ASP A 13 24.04 30.70 6.93
C ASP A 13 22.98 29.71 6.50
N TRP A 14 23.24 28.81 5.53
CA TRP A 14 22.24 27.91 5.00
C TRP A 14 22.82 26.57 4.57
N THR A 15 22.14 25.48 4.94
CA THR A 15 22.46 24.10 4.53
C THR A 15 21.27 23.48 3.77
N PRO A 16 21.52 22.86 2.59
CA PRO A 16 20.45 22.30 1.75
C PRO A 16 19.80 21.05 2.34
N VAL A 17 20.48 20.35 3.25
CA VAL A 17 20.00 19.12 3.87
C VAL A 17 20.23 19.17 5.36
N CYS A 18 19.16 19.11 6.15
CA CYS A 18 19.19 18.92 7.58
C CYS A 18 18.82 17.45 7.89
N TYR A 19 19.80 16.67 8.32
CA TYR A 19 19.59 15.28 8.67
C TYR A 19 19.46 15.13 10.19
N PHE A 20 18.35 14.55 10.63
CA PHE A 20 18.08 14.29 12.04
C PHE A 20 18.08 12.78 12.31
N TYR A 21 18.89 12.34 13.24
CA TYR A 21 18.95 10.95 13.67
C TYR A 21 18.48 10.83 15.13
N HIS A 22 17.27 11.30 15.39
CA HIS A 22 16.62 11.20 16.71
C HIS A 22 15.10 11.22 16.54
N GLY A 23 14.38 10.78 17.55
CA GLY A 23 12.92 10.90 17.59
C GLY A 23 12.51 12.34 17.90
N PHE A 24 11.38 12.75 17.36
CA PHE A 24 10.72 14.02 17.66
C PHE A 24 9.52 13.77 18.57
N SER A 25 9.17 14.75 19.39
CA SER A 25 7.89 14.76 20.08
C SER A 25 6.74 14.90 19.07
N PHE A 26 5.53 14.56 19.52
CA PHE A 26 4.36 14.69 18.66
C PHE A 26 4.15 16.13 18.16
N GLU A 27 4.33 17.10 19.05
CA GLU A 27 4.16 18.51 18.75
C GLU A 27 5.20 19.03 17.74
N GLU A 28 6.45 18.62 17.89
CA GLU A 28 7.54 18.96 16.96
C GLU A 28 7.28 18.35 15.57
N LEU A 29 6.85 17.09 15.52
CA LEU A 29 6.55 16.41 14.26
C LEU A 29 5.39 17.07 13.53
N VAL A 30 4.30 17.37 14.24
CA VAL A 30 3.14 18.08 13.68
C VAL A 30 3.53 19.47 13.19
N ALA A 31 4.37 20.19 13.94
CA ALA A 31 4.86 21.50 13.52
C ALA A 31 5.67 21.41 12.21
N MET A 32 6.57 20.42 12.11
CA MET A 32 7.34 20.19 10.87
C MET A 32 6.42 19.86 9.68
N TYR A 33 5.42 18.98 9.87
CA TYR A 33 4.46 18.71 8.81
C TYR A 33 3.66 19.93 8.41
N TYR A 34 3.27 20.76 9.39
CA TYR A 34 2.48 21.97 9.15
C TYR A 34 3.23 23.00 8.31
N ILE A 35 4.53 23.24 8.59
CA ILE A 35 5.33 24.23 7.88
C ILE A 35 5.90 23.73 6.54
N ALA A 36 6.00 22.41 6.32
CA ALA A 36 6.59 21.86 5.11
C ALA A 36 5.71 22.12 3.88
N ASP A 37 6.22 22.76 2.85
CA ASP A 37 5.51 23.00 1.59
C ASP A 37 5.28 21.70 0.81
N VAL A 38 6.25 20.78 0.86
CA VAL A 38 6.20 19.49 0.16
C VAL A 38 6.61 18.37 1.11
N ALA A 39 5.80 17.31 1.18
CA ALA A 39 6.20 16.04 1.78
C ALA A 39 6.56 15.05 0.69
N LEU A 40 7.79 14.54 0.73
CA LEU A 40 8.29 13.50 -0.18
C LEU A 40 8.37 12.16 0.57
N VAL A 41 7.48 11.24 0.24
CA VAL A 41 7.34 9.93 0.90
C VAL A 41 7.55 8.83 -0.14
N THR A 42 8.75 8.26 -0.17
CA THR A 42 9.21 7.36 -1.24
C THR A 42 9.59 5.97 -0.76
N PRO A 43 8.73 5.24 -0.03
CA PRO A 43 9.05 3.86 0.33
C PRO A 43 9.06 2.97 -0.91
N LEU A 44 10.00 2.00 -0.93
CA LEU A 44 10.04 0.96 -1.96
C LEU A 44 8.97 -0.10 -1.74
N ARG A 45 8.54 -0.29 -0.49
CA ARG A 45 7.46 -1.19 -0.11
C ARG A 45 6.95 -0.80 1.27
N ASP A 46 5.67 -0.46 1.36
CA ASP A 46 5.02 -0.11 2.63
C ASP A 46 3.55 -0.54 2.58
N GLY A 47 3.08 -1.21 3.63
CA GLY A 47 1.71 -1.74 3.67
C GLY A 47 0.64 -0.66 3.86
N MET A 48 0.97 0.49 4.44
CA MET A 48 0.03 1.59 4.68
C MET A 48 0.68 2.95 4.45
N ASN A 49 1.69 3.28 5.21
CA ASN A 49 2.36 4.57 5.36
C ASN A 49 1.54 5.63 6.13
N LEU A 50 1.76 5.68 7.45
CA LEU A 50 1.10 6.66 8.32
C LEU A 50 1.65 8.07 8.10
N VAL A 51 2.93 8.24 7.76
CA VAL A 51 3.59 9.55 7.55
C VAL A 51 2.84 10.38 6.50
N ALA A 52 2.42 9.77 5.40
CA ALA A 52 1.63 10.44 4.37
C ALA A 52 0.28 10.94 4.93
N LYS A 53 -0.39 10.11 5.73
CA LYS A 53 -1.67 10.47 6.36
C LYS A 53 -1.51 11.54 7.43
N GLU A 54 -0.46 11.46 8.24
CA GLU A 54 -0.12 12.45 9.27
C GLU A 54 0.18 13.82 8.66
N TYR A 55 0.96 13.86 7.58
CA TYR A 55 1.22 15.09 6.84
C TYR A 55 -0.08 15.74 6.36
N VAL A 56 -0.93 15.01 5.66
CA VAL A 56 -2.20 15.53 5.15
C VAL A 56 -3.12 15.99 6.28
N ALA A 57 -3.19 15.23 7.39
CA ALA A 57 -4.00 15.60 8.55
C ALA A 57 -3.49 16.87 9.24
N SER A 58 -2.16 17.09 9.26
CA SER A 58 -1.53 18.25 9.90
C SER A 58 -1.70 19.55 9.11
N LYS A 59 -2.02 19.50 7.83
CA LYS A 59 -2.19 20.65 6.93
C LYS A 59 -3.53 21.39 7.08
N ASN A 60 -3.93 21.68 8.28
CA ASN A 60 -5.21 22.32 8.59
C ASN A 60 -5.30 23.75 7.98
N ASN A 61 -5.95 23.87 6.80
CA ASN A 61 -6.07 25.10 6.00
C ASN A 61 -4.72 25.72 5.55
N ASN A 62 -3.62 24.99 5.63
CA ASN A 62 -2.32 25.40 5.15
C ASN A 62 -2.00 24.70 3.84
N PRO A 63 -1.54 25.38 2.78
CA PRO A 63 -1.20 24.75 1.53
C PRO A 63 -0.02 23.77 1.69
N GLY A 64 0.10 22.85 0.75
CA GLY A 64 1.18 21.89 0.69
C GLY A 64 0.89 20.77 -0.30
N VAL A 65 1.91 20.06 -0.69
CA VAL A 65 1.82 18.96 -1.67
C VAL A 65 2.39 17.67 -1.10
N LEU A 66 1.65 16.60 -1.23
CA LEU A 66 2.15 15.26 -0.95
C LEU A 66 2.64 14.61 -2.25
N ILE A 67 3.92 14.21 -2.26
CA ILE A 67 4.49 13.32 -3.27
C ILE A 67 4.63 11.95 -2.61
N LEU A 68 3.98 10.94 -3.18
CA LEU A 68 3.86 9.63 -2.56
C LEU A 68 4.23 8.52 -3.55
N SER A 69 5.02 7.56 -3.06
CA SER A 69 5.31 6.33 -3.81
C SER A 69 4.04 5.55 -4.12
N GLU A 70 3.87 5.13 -5.37
CA GLU A 70 2.81 4.19 -5.79
C GLU A 70 2.91 2.83 -5.08
N MET A 71 4.07 2.50 -4.50
CA MET A 71 4.31 1.27 -3.74
C MET A 71 3.92 1.37 -2.26
N ALA A 72 3.41 2.51 -1.82
CA ALA A 72 2.81 2.69 -0.50
C ALA A 72 1.32 2.30 -0.53
N GLY A 73 0.86 1.53 0.45
CA GLY A 73 -0.56 1.16 0.55
C GLY A 73 -1.50 2.37 0.66
N ALA A 74 -1.02 3.48 1.24
CA ALA A 74 -1.75 4.74 1.31
C ALA A 74 -2.03 5.36 -0.06
N ALA A 75 -1.30 5.02 -1.13
CA ALA A 75 -1.51 5.55 -2.47
C ALA A 75 -2.92 5.24 -3.03
N ILE A 76 -3.52 4.13 -2.59
CA ILE A 76 -4.88 3.75 -2.98
C ILE A 76 -5.92 4.76 -2.45
N GLU A 77 -5.66 5.33 -1.28
CA GLU A 77 -6.56 6.28 -0.62
C GLU A 77 -6.19 7.74 -0.94
N MET A 78 -4.89 8.03 -1.10
CA MET A 78 -4.33 9.37 -1.35
C MET A 78 -4.24 9.69 -2.84
N THR A 79 -5.33 9.55 -3.57
CA THR A 79 -5.37 9.67 -5.04
C THR A 79 -5.05 11.07 -5.58
N ASP A 80 -5.16 12.10 -4.74
CA ASP A 80 -4.80 13.49 -5.07
C ASP A 80 -3.34 13.83 -4.77
N ALA A 81 -2.56 12.92 -4.21
CA ALA A 81 -1.11 13.05 -4.11
C ALA A 81 -0.47 13.00 -5.51
N LEU A 82 0.72 13.54 -5.65
CA LEU A 82 1.55 13.28 -6.81
C LEU A 82 2.17 11.88 -6.63
N LEU A 83 1.58 10.88 -7.30
CA LEU A 83 2.08 9.52 -7.26
C LEU A 83 3.29 9.38 -8.15
N ILE A 84 4.32 8.69 -7.66
CA ILE A 84 5.58 8.48 -8.36
C ILE A 84 6.10 7.05 -8.17
N ASN A 85 6.89 6.60 -9.14
CA ASN A 85 7.71 5.40 -8.97
C ASN A 85 8.98 5.77 -8.17
N PRO A 86 9.20 5.21 -6.97
CA PRO A 86 10.34 5.55 -6.13
C PRO A 86 11.70 5.13 -6.71
N ASN A 87 11.72 4.32 -7.76
CA ASN A 87 12.94 3.92 -8.47
C ASN A 87 13.26 4.85 -9.66
N ASP A 88 12.34 5.73 -10.06
CA ASP A 88 12.54 6.68 -11.16
C ASP A 88 12.92 8.06 -10.62
N THR A 89 14.22 8.37 -10.63
CA THR A 89 14.75 9.65 -10.14
C THR A 89 14.31 10.84 -10.99
N GLU A 90 14.06 10.64 -12.28
CA GLU A 90 13.60 11.72 -13.15
C GLU A 90 12.11 12.04 -12.87
N GLU A 91 11.29 11.04 -12.65
CA GLU A 91 9.89 11.24 -12.23
C GLU A 91 9.81 11.94 -10.88
N ILE A 92 10.65 11.56 -9.90
CA ILE A 92 10.73 12.23 -8.59
C ILE A 92 11.08 13.71 -8.77
N LYS A 93 12.10 14.00 -9.57
CA LYS A 93 12.52 15.38 -9.85
C LYS A 93 11.39 16.20 -10.49
N GLN A 94 10.71 15.66 -11.49
CA GLN A 94 9.57 16.31 -12.15
C GLN A 94 8.42 16.54 -11.16
N ALA A 95 8.13 15.59 -10.29
CA ALA A 95 7.11 15.72 -9.26
C ALA A 95 7.44 16.83 -8.25
N ILE A 96 8.71 16.96 -7.85
CA ILE A 96 9.17 18.05 -6.98
C ILE A 96 9.00 19.40 -7.67
N CYS A 97 9.46 19.55 -8.92
CA CYS A 97 9.27 20.78 -9.68
C CYS A 97 7.78 21.15 -9.79
N ARG A 98 6.95 20.18 -10.17
CA ARG A 98 5.50 20.36 -10.25
C ARG A 98 4.87 20.75 -8.91
N ALA A 99 5.31 20.18 -7.81
CA ALA A 99 4.83 20.51 -6.47
C ALA A 99 5.14 21.96 -6.09
N LEU A 100 6.36 22.43 -6.39
CA LEU A 100 6.82 23.79 -6.10
C LEU A 100 6.13 24.85 -6.98
N GLU A 101 5.75 24.49 -8.20
CA GLU A 101 5.06 25.39 -9.14
C GLU A 101 3.52 25.34 -9.01
N MET A 102 2.99 24.41 -8.19
CA MET A 102 1.54 24.20 -8.06
C MET A 102 0.85 25.40 -7.41
N PRO A 103 -0.22 25.96 -8.04
CA PRO A 103 -0.97 27.05 -7.44
C PRO A 103 -1.56 26.66 -6.07
N GLU A 104 -1.54 27.59 -5.13
CA GLU A 104 -2.03 27.39 -3.76
C GLU A 104 -3.47 26.86 -3.71
N GLN A 105 -4.33 27.37 -4.58
CA GLN A 105 -5.71 26.91 -4.68
C GLN A 105 -5.83 25.42 -5.05
N GLU A 106 -4.96 24.94 -5.93
CA GLU A 106 -4.91 23.54 -6.30
C GLU A 106 -4.38 22.69 -5.15
N GLN A 107 -3.33 23.15 -4.47
CA GLN A 107 -2.77 22.48 -3.28
C GLN A 107 -3.85 22.28 -2.21
N LEU A 108 -4.57 23.34 -1.86
CA LEU A 108 -5.64 23.31 -0.86
C LEU A 108 -6.78 22.38 -1.27
N LYS A 109 -7.21 22.41 -2.55
CA LYS A 109 -8.24 21.52 -3.07
C LYS A 109 -7.87 20.05 -2.94
N ARG A 110 -6.63 19.68 -3.31
CA ARG A 110 -6.11 18.33 -3.21
C ARG A 110 -6.05 17.87 -1.76
N LEU A 111 -5.50 18.71 -0.86
CA LEU A 111 -5.43 18.42 0.57
C LEU A 111 -6.81 18.21 1.18
N GLN A 112 -7.77 19.10 0.91
CA GLN A 112 -9.14 18.99 1.43
C GLN A 112 -9.83 17.70 0.99
N HIS A 113 -9.58 17.25 -0.24
CA HIS A 113 -10.13 15.97 -0.71
C HIS A 113 -9.51 14.79 0.04
N MET A 114 -8.17 14.74 0.17
CA MET A 114 -7.48 13.71 0.93
C MET A 114 -7.87 13.72 2.42
N GLN A 115 -8.04 14.90 3.04
CA GLN A 115 -8.50 15.04 4.43
C GLN A 115 -9.91 14.46 4.64
N LYS A 116 -10.82 14.64 3.68
CA LYS A 116 -12.15 14.00 3.73
C LYS A 116 -12.04 12.49 3.73
N ILE A 117 -11.16 11.92 2.94
CA ILE A 117 -10.93 10.47 2.90
C ILE A 117 -10.40 9.99 4.24
N ILE A 118 -9.38 10.65 4.81
CA ILE A 118 -8.80 10.29 6.11
C ILE A 118 -9.85 10.38 7.23
N SER A 119 -10.70 11.40 7.22
CA SER A 119 -11.72 11.59 8.26
C SER A 119 -12.75 10.46 8.32
N VAL A 120 -12.98 9.77 7.20
CA VAL A 120 -13.89 8.61 7.11
C VAL A 120 -13.17 7.30 7.41
N GLN A 121 -11.92 7.17 7.01
CA GLN A 121 -11.09 5.98 7.19
C GLN A 121 -10.44 5.94 8.57
N THR A 122 -11.26 5.88 9.61
CA THR A 122 -10.81 5.82 11.00
C THR A 122 -10.30 4.41 11.36
N VAL A 123 -9.53 4.32 12.46
CA VAL A 123 -9.07 3.02 13.01
C VAL A 123 -10.23 2.09 13.34
N ASN A 124 -11.36 2.63 13.80
CA ASN A 124 -12.55 1.84 14.11
C ASN A 124 -13.17 1.25 12.85
N LYS A 125 -13.25 2.04 11.78
CA LYS A 125 -13.73 1.55 10.48
C LYS A 125 -12.80 0.47 9.93
N TRP A 126 -11.48 0.72 9.93
CA TRP A 126 -10.50 -0.28 9.51
C TRP A 126 -10.64 -1.60 10.28
N ALA A 127 -10.77 -1.53 11.60
CA ALA A 127 -10.95 -2.72 12.44
C ALA A 127 -12.24 -3.46 12.11
N ALA A 128 -13.35 -2.75 11.88
CA ALA A 128 -14.62 -3.33 11.50
C ALA A 128 -14.55 -4.02 10.13
N ASP A 129 -13.96 -3.38 9.14
CA ASP A 129 -13.76 -3.89 7.79
C ASP A 129 -12.88 -5.16 7.82
N PHE A 130 -11.79 -5.13 8.60
CA PHE A 130 -10.89 -6.27 8.80
C PHE A 130 -11.62 -7.49 9.40
N VAL A 131 -12.39 -7.29 10.48
CA VAL A 131 -13.15 -8.37 11.13
C VAL A 131 -14.21 -8.93 10.18
N SER A 132 -14.87 -8.07 9.40
CA SER A 132 -15.85 -8.48 8.39
C SER A 132 -15.21 -9.36 7.31
N GLU A 133 -14.11 -8.92 6.72
CA GLU A 133 -13.38 -9.67 5.68
C GLU A 133 -12.84 -11.00 6.21
N TRP A 134 -12.33 -11.00 7.45
CA TRP A 134 -11.90 -12.24 8.10
C TRP A 134 -13.07 -13.23 8.29
N SER A 135 -14.22 -12.75 8.76
CA SER A 135 -15.40 -13.58 8.92
C SER A 135 -15.88 -14.19 7.60
N ASP A 136 -15.84 -13.39 6.52
CA ASP A 136 -16.18 -13.86 5.18
C ASP A 136 -15.19 -14.90 4.66
N THR A 137 -13.90 -14.68 4.91
CA THR A 137 -12.84 -15.63 4.56
C THR A 137 -12.98 -16.95 5.32
N CYS A 138 -13.28 -16.90 6.62
CA CYS A 138 -13.57 -18.08 7.43
C CYS A 138 -14.75 -18.86 6.87
N ARG A 139 -15.84 -18.16 6.49
CA ARG A 139 -17.06 -18.76 5.91
C ARG A 139 -16.77 -19.43 4.57
N LYS A 140 -16.01 -18.76 3.69
CA LYS A 140 -15.54 -19.34 2.41
C LYS A 140 -14.68 -20.59 2.62
N ASN A 141 -13.75 -20.54 3.55
CA ASN A 141 -12.89 -21.69 3.89
C ASN A 141 -13.70 -22.86 4.47
N GLU A 142 -14.70 -22.58 5.30
CA GLU A 142 -15.57 -23.64 5.82
C GLU A 142 -16.38 -24.31 4.70
N GLN A 143 -16.89 -23.55 3.74
CA GLN A 143 -17.56 -24.09 2.56
C GLN A 143 -16.60 -24.95 1.70
N LEU A 144 -15.34 -24.52 1.53
CA LEU A 144 -14.33 -25.30 0.82
C LEU A 144 -13.99 -26.60 1.58
N ARG A 145 -13.93 -26.56 2.92
CA ARG A 145 -13.73 -27.76 3.74
C ARG A 145 -14.86 -28.76 3.57
N LYS A 146 -16.11 -28.32 3.47
CA LYS A 146 -17.28 -29.18 3.21
C LYS A 146 -17.21 -29.85 1.84
N LYS A 147 -16.52 -29.24 0.86
CA LYS A 147 -16.29 -29.83 -0.48
C LYS A 147 -15.15 -30.86 -0.51
N ARG A 148 -14.33 -30.96 0.53
CA ARG A 148 -13.27 -31.98 0.59
C ARG A 148 -13.87 -33.37 0.72
N ILE A 149 -13.33 -34.31 -0.05
CA ILE A 149 -13.72 -35.69 -0.03
C ILE A 149 -13.36 -36.30 1.34
N SER A 150 -14.34 -36.67 2.14
CA SER A 150 -14.10 -37.33 3.43
C SER A 150 -13.68 -38.78 3.24
N ALA A 151 -13.08 -39.39 4.28
CA ALA A 151 -12.75 -40.82 4.27
C ALA A 151 -13.94 -41.73 3.97
N GLY A 152 -15.14 -41.37 4.48
CA GLY A 152 -16.38 -42.08 4.17
C GLY A 152 -16.77 -42.01 2.69
N ILE A 153 -16.64 -40.86 2.07
CA ILE A 153 -16.89 -40.68 0.63
C ILE A 153 -15.90 -41.50 -0.20
N ILE A 154 -14.62 -41.50 0.20
CA ILE A 154 -13.57 -42.30 -0.46
C ILE A 154 -13.91 -43.76 -0.36
N GLY A 155 -14.36 -44.24 0.80
CA GLY A 155 -14.81 -45.64 1.00
C GLY A 155 -16.01 -46.00 0.10
N ALA A 156 -17.00 -45.10 0.02
CA ALA A 156 -18.18 -45.31 -0.85
C ALA A 156 -17.81 -45.34 -2.35
N ILE A 157 -16.88 -44.44 -2.78
CA ILE A 157 -16.37 -44.42 -4.15
C ILE A 157 -15.62 -45.71 -4.47
N LYS A 158 -14.74 -46.18 -3.58
CA LYS A 158 -14.00 -47.45 -3.74
C LYS A 158 -14.94 -48.64 -3.87
N MET A 159 -15.98 -48.70 -3.03
CA MET A 159 -16.96 -49.76 -3.07
C MET A 159 -17.73 -49.77 -4.41
N LYS A 160 -18.24 -48.61 -4.84
CA LYS A 160 -18.91 -48.47 -6.14
C LYS A 160 -18.01 -48.81 -7.30
N TYR A 161 -16.74 -48.39 -7.25
CA TYR A 161 -15.75 -48.71 -8.26
C TYR A 161 -15.51 -50.19 -8.39
N ASN A 162 -15.40 -50.92 -7.25
CA ASN A 162 -15.17 -52.37 -7.28
C ASN A 162 -16.38 -53.14 -7.78
N GLN A 163 -17.60 -52.65 -7.55
CA GLN A 163 -18.85 -53.29 -7.95
C GLN A 163 -19.24 -53.00 -9.41
N ALA A 164 -18.68 -51.96 -10.01
CA ALA A 164 -19.03 -51.55 -11.36
C ALA A 164 -18.53 -52.56 -12.42
N LYS A 165 -19.41 -52.96 -13.36
CA LYS A 165 -19.06 -53.81 -14.47
C LYS A 165 -18.29 -53.07 -15.57
N GLN A 166 -18.57 -51.79 -15.74
CA GLN A 166 -17.86 -50.90 -16.67
C GLN A 166 -17.38 -49.65 -15.94
N ARG A 167 -16.22 -49.12 -16.27
CA ARG A 167 -15.60 -48.01 -15.61
C ARG A 167 -15.13 -47.01 -16.65
N LEU A 168 -15.40 -45.70 -16.42
CA LEU A 168 -14.83 -44.57 -17.12
C LEU A 168 -14.16 -43.69 -16.09
N ILE A 169 -12.87 -43.43 -16.30
CA ILE A 169 -12.10 -42.53 -15.46
C ILE A 169 -11.66 -41.36 -16.33
N LEU A 170 -12.06 -40.16 -15.96
CA LEU A 170 -11.59 -38.92 -16.56
C LEU A 170 -10.55 -38.32 -15.62
N LEU A 171 -9.35 -38.14 -16.09
CA LEU A 171 -8.24 -37.60 -15.33
C LEU A 171 -7.75 -36.32 -16.01
N ASP A 172 -7.58 -35.28 -15.21
CA ASP A 172 -6.87 -34.09 -15.63
C ASP A 172 -5.37 -34.37 -15.63
N TYR A 173 -4.63 -33.74 -16.56
CA TYR A 173 -3.20 -34.03 -16.74
C TYR A 173 -2.37 -33.13 -15.83
N ASP A 174 -2.56 -31.81 -15.92
CA ASP A 174 -1.74 -30.83 -15.20
C ASP A 174 -2.09 -30.75 -13.72
N GLY A 175 -1.13 -31.00 -12.86
CA GLY A 175 -1.32 -31.02 -11.40
C GLY A 175 -1.99 -32.29 -10.86
N THR A 176 -2.52 -33.18 -11.73
CA THR A 176 -3.14 -34.45 -11.37
C THR A 176 -2.24 -35.63 -11.70
N LEU A 177 -1.77 -35.74 -12.93
CA LEU A 177 -0.87 -36.80 -13.41
C LEU A 177 0.57 -36.32 -13.52
N ALA A 178 0.77 -35.05 -13.83
CA ALA A 178 2.08 -34.41 -13.87
C ALA A 178 2.12 -33.23 -12.90
N SER A 179 3.26 -33.01 -12.24
CA SER A 179 3.46 -31.82 -11.38
C SER A 179 3.42 -30.54 -12.22
N LEU A 180 2.77 -29.50 -11.71
CA LEU A 180 2.80 -28.17 -12.31
C LEU A 180 4.24 -27.69 -12.41
N LYS A 181 4.71 -27.37 -13.61
CA LYS A 181 6.02 -26.77 -13.84
C LYS A 181 5.91 -25.25 -13.81
N THR A 182 6.91 -24.59 -13.26
CA THR A 182 6.98 -23.12 -13.19
C THR A 182 7.29 -22.46 -14.53
N ARG A 183 7.71 -23.26 -15.54
CA ARG A 183 7.93 -22.81 -16.92
C ARG A 183 7.45 -23.90 -17.87
N PRO A 184 6.70 -23.56 -18.94
CA PRO A 184 6.50 -24.46 -20.05
C PRO A 184 7.84 -24.69 -20.74
N GLU A 185 8.13 -25.95 -21.11
CA GLU A 185 9.26 -26.28 -21.96
C GLU A 185 8.86 -26.02 -23.41
#